data_d622bff7a743a0e196dec000c17be2d5
#
_entry.id   d622bff7a743a0e196dec000c17be2d5
#
_cell.length_a   1.000
_cell.length_b   1.000
_cell.length_c   1.000
_cell.angle_alpha   90.00
_cell.angle_beta   90.00
_cell.angle_gamma   90.00
#
_symmetry.space_group_name_H-M   'P 1'
#
loop_
_entity.id
_entity.type
_entity.pdbx_description
1 polymer ?
#
loop_
_entity_poly.entity_id
_entity_poly.type
_entity_poly.pdbx_seq_one_letter_code
_entity_poly.pdbx_strand_id
1 'polypeptide(L)'
;MRQRSQSPGSAYFYYPRLVCVIGARDDEKATANFAPVTWATPLSCEPPLFGACVSPSTRTHHLVLKTGEFTLSFLGMAEASLVDTLGRLSGSQVDKVKALELVLEPGEVATTPSLAAAYARAECILVDRHQCGDQTLLVGELQRVRVAAEAYDVQGVLRLDRISPLLYLGGNRYVTTDPTSESRPESRGDR
;
A
#
# COMPACT_ATOMS: atom_id res chain seq x y z
N MET A 1 -27.09 21.39 0.76
CA MET A 1 -26.40 20.35 1.55
C MET A 1 -26.02 20.93 2.91
N ARG A 2 -26.47 20.34 4.05
CA ARG A 2 -26.09 20.83 5.38
C ARG A 2 -24.63 20.44 5.68
N GLN A 3 -23.80 21.40 6.03
CA GLN A 3 -22.43 21.18 6.49
C GLN A 3 -22.42 20.80 7.98
N ARG A 4 -21.54 19.88 8.35
CA ARG A 4 -21.28 19.48 9.74
C ARG A 4 -19.78 19.59 10.00
N SER A 5 -19.40 20.25 11.09
CA SER A 5 -18.01 20.28 11.54
C SER A 5 -17.56 18.91 12.02
N GLN A 6 -16.32 18.54 11.69
CA GLN A 6 -15.63 17.38 12.23
C GLN A 6 -14.37 17.81 12.98
N SER A 7 -13.90 16.97 13.90
CA SER A 7 -12.62 17.19 14.57
C SER A 7 -11.47 17.17 13.55
N PRO A 8 -10.50 18.10 13.60
CA PRO A 8 -9.33 18.09 12.73
C PRO A 8 -8.54 16.77 12.76
N GLY A 9 -8.57 16.04 13.88
CA GLY A 9 -7.95 14.70 13.98
C GLY A 9 -8.73 13.59 13.31
N SER A 10 -9.94 13.85 12.81
CA SER A 10 -10.71 12.88 12.01
C SER A 10 -10.25 12.96 10.54
N ALA A 11 -9.30 12.13 10.16
CA ALA A 11 -8.69 12.14 8.83
C ALA A 11 -9.58 11.55 7.71
N TYR A 12 -10.84 11.18 8.00
CA TYR A 12 -11.68 10.47 7.02
C TYR A 12 -12.38 11.37 5.98
N PHE A 13 -12.23 12.68 6.06
CA PHE A 13 -12.90 13.60 5.11
C PHE A 13 -12.36 13.49 3.67
N TYR A 14 -11.17 12.93 3.47
CA TYR A 14 -10.54 12.71 2.15
C TYR A 14 -10.52 11.24 1.72
N TYR A 15 -11.31 10.40 2.39
CA TYR A 15 -11.52 9.00 1.97
C TYR A 15 -12.65 8.91 0.93
N PRO A 16 -12.70 7.84 0.09
CA PRO A 16 -11.88 6.63 0.17
C PRO A 16 -10.45 6.81 -0.32
N ARG A 17 -9.54 5.97 0.20
CA ARG A 17 -8.14 5.92 -0.22
C ARG A 17 -7.71 4.51 -0.60
N LEU A 18 -6.84 4.43 -1.61
CA LEU A 18 -6.21 3.18 -1.99
C LEU A 18 -5.46 2.58 -0.79
N VAL A 19 -5.63 1.28 -0.58
CA VAL A 19 -4.89 0.53 0.42
C VAL A 19 -3.70 -0.13 -0.27
N CYS A 20 -2.50 0.05 0.27
CA CYS A 20 -1.38 -0.83 -0.01
C CYS A 20 -0.99 -1.59 1.25
N VAL A 21 -0.37 -2.75 1.08
CA VAL A 21 0.22 -3.51 2.17
C VAL A 21 1.72 -3.37 2.08
N ILE A 22 2.32 -2.75 3.11
CA ILE A 22 3.77 -2.66 3.25
C ILE A 22 4.31 -3.96 3.83
N GLY A 23 5.30 -4.55 3.18
CA GLY A 23 6.05 -5.71 3.61
C GLY A 23 7.42 -5.32 4.13
N ALA A 24 7.88 -5.95 5.21
CA ALA A 24 9.22 -5.77 5.76
C ALA A 24 9.78 -7.11 6.24
N ARG A 25 11.03 -7.41 5.88
CA ARG A 25 11.71 -8.65 6.24
C ARG A 25 12.03 -8.68 7.74
N ASP A 26 11.82 -9.82 8.35
CA ASP A 26 12.13 -10.09 9.76
C ASP A 26 13.19 -11.19 9.88
N ASP A 27 14.46 -10.81 9.86
CA ASP A 27 15.59 -11.74 9.91
C ASP A 27 15.66 -12.51 11.23
N GLU A 28 15.17 -11.92 12.33
CA GLU A 28 15.18 -12.57 13.64
C GLU A 28 14.23 -13.75 13.69
N LYS A 29 13.12 -13.66 12.94
CA LYS A 29 12.11 -14.72 12.89
C LYS A 29 12.19 -15.55 11.59
N ALA A 30 13.16 -15.26 10.70
CA ALA A 30 13.27 -15.85 9.36
C ALA A 30 11.94 -15.78 8.57
N THR A 31 11.24 -14.64 8.64
CA THR A 31 9.93 -14.40 8.03
C THR A 31 9.82 -12.97 7.52
N ALA A 32 8.61 -12.53 7.19
CA ALA A 32 8.30 -11.14 6.88
C ALA A 32 7.06 -10.67 7.67
N ASN A 33 6.94 -9.37 7.87
CA ASN A 33 5.75 -8.77 8.45
C ASN A 33 5.04 -7.89 7.43
N PHE A 34 3.72 -7.94 7.42
CA PHE A 34 2.87 -7.19 6.49
C PHE A 34 1.86 -6.35 7.28
N ALA A 35 1.67 -5.10 6.83
CA ALA A 35 0.70 -4.18 7.43
C ALA A 35 0.02 -3.31 6.37
N PRO A 36 -1.31 -3.11 6.43
CA PRO A 36 -2.00 -2.21 5.52
C PRO A 36 -1.68 -0.75 5.85
N VAL A 37 -1.51 0.05 4.81
CA VAL A 37 -1.28 1.49 4.88
C VAL A 37 -2.19 2.19 3.88
N THR A 38 -2.88 3.24 4.33
CA THR A 38 -3.70 4.12 3.49
C THR A 38 -3.09 5.51 3.33
N TRP A 39 -2.12 5.85 4.17
CA TRP A 39 -1.37 7.10 4.09
C TRP A 39 -0.09 6.88 3.30
N ALA A 40 -0.27 6.64 2.00
CA ALA A 40 0.80 6.33 1.07
C ALA A 40 0.56 7.03 -0.27
N THR A 41 1.64 7.50 -0.93
CA THR A 41 1.53 8.27 -2.17
C THR A 41 2.86 8.30 -2.94
N PRO A 42 2.84 8.40 -4.28
CA PRO A 42 4.02 8.80 -5.06
C PRO A 42 4.49 10.18 -4.61
N LEU A 43 5.80 10.39 -4.53
CA LEU A 43 6.43 11.65 -4.12
C LEU A 43 7.21 12.31 -5.25
N SER A 44 7.86 11.51 -6.12
CA SER A 44 8.69 11.98 -7.23
C SER A 44 8.71 10.95 -8.35
N CYS A 45 8.90 11.42 -9.58
CA CYS A 45 9.13 10.57 -10.74
C CYS A 45 10.62 10.39 -11.03
N GLU A 46 11.46 11.37 -10.68
CA GLU A 46 12.92 11.34 -10.91
C GLU A 46 13.67 11.98 -9.74
N PRO A 47 14.33 11.19 -8.89
CA PRO A 47 14.23 9.73 -8.82
C PRO A 47 12.79 9.27 -8.48
N PRO A 48 12.42 8.02 -8.81
CA PRO A 48 11.07 7.51 -8.51
C PRO A 48 10.93 7.23 -7.01
N LEU A 49 10.22 8.10 -6.30
CA LEU A 49 10.03 8.00 -4.84
C LEU A 49 8.58 7.74 -4.48
N PHE A 50 8.41 6.92 -3.45
CA PHE A 50 7.10 6.62 -2.85
C PHE A 50 7.15 6.79 -1.34
N GLY A 51 6.17 7.52 -0.79
CA GLY A 51 6.05 7.77 0.65
C GLY A 51 4.97 6.90 1.29
N ALA A 52 5.26 6.39 2.49
CA ALA A 52 4.29 5.70 3.33
C ALA A 52 4.42 6.14 4.78
N CYS A 53 3.34 6.60 5.40
CA CYS A 53 3.32 6.95 6.82
C CYS A 53 3.03 5.71 7.65
N VAL A 54 3.95 5.39 8.55
CA VAL A 54 3.88 4.21 9.42
C VAL A 54 4.13 4.63 10.87
N SER A 55 3.30 4.14 11.80
CA SER A 55 3.49 4.45 13.22
C SER A 55 4.78 3.86 13.76
N PRO A 56 5.59 4.63 14.51
CA PRO A 56 6.82 4.16 15.16
C PRO A 56 6.60 2.98 16.13
N SER A 57 5.38 2.81 16.65
CA SER A 57 5.04 1.71 17.54
C SER A 57 4.86 0.35 16.85
N THR A 58 4.88 0.30 15.52
CA THR A 58 4.61 -0.93 14.76
C THR A 58 5.87 -1.74 14.50
N ARG A 59 5.73 -3.07 14.45
CA ARG A 59 6.82 -3.97 14.03
C ARG A 59 7.33 -3.62 12.63
N THR A 60 6.43 -3.27 11.70
CA THR A 60 6.77 -2.87 10.33
C THR A 60 7.77 -1.72 10.31
N HIS A 61 7.51 -0.65 11.07
CA HIS A 61 8.40 0.50 11.15
C HIS A 61 9.83 0.08 11.60
N HIS A 62 9.93 -0.69 12.69
CA HIS A 62 11.23 -1.15 13.20
C HIS A 62 11.98 -2.00 12.17
N LEU A 63 11.27 -2.90 11.48
CA LEU A 63 11.89 -3.77 10.48
C LEU A 63 12.37 -2.99 9.26
N VAL A 64 11.59 -2.05 8.73
CA VAL A 64 12.01 -1.19 7.61
C VAL A 64 13.25 -0.39 7.97
N LEU A 65 13.31 0.19 9.18
CA LEU A 65 14.51 0.92 9.63
C LEU A 65 15.73 0.02 9.81
N LYS A 66 15.51 -1.24 10.20
CA LYS A 66 16.60 -2.21 10.42
C LYS A 66 17.16 -2.75 9.10
N THR A 67 16.29 -3.04 8.14
CA THR A 67 16.68 -3.67 6.87
C THR A 67 17.02 -2.65 5.78
N GLY A 68 16.54 -1.41 5.89
CA GLY A 68 16.72 -0.37 4.86
C GLY A 68 15.90 -0.61 3.60
N GLU A 69 14.93 -1.54 3.63
CA GLU A 69 14.11 -1.89 2.46
C GLU A 69 12.67 -2.24 2.87
N PHE A 70 11.76 -2.13 1.93
CA PHE A 70 10.38 -2.57 2.08
C PHE A 70 9.74 -2.87 0.74
N THR A 71 8.63 -3.60 0.76
CA THR A 71 7.80 -3.83 -0.42
C THR A 71 6.42 -3.20 -0.25
N LEU A 72 5.78 -2.91 -1.38
CA LEU A 72 4.40 -2.46 -1.44
C LEU A 72 3.60 -3.46 -2.27
N SER A 73 2.47 -3.93 -1.75
CA SER A 73 1.56 -4.83 -2.43
C SER A 73 0.20 -4.16 -2.55
N PHE A 74 -0.31 -4.01 -3.78
CA PHE A 74 -1.64 -3.45 -4.07
C PHE A 74 -2.59 -4.59 -4.39
N LEU A 75 -3.66 -4.69 -3.60
CA LEU A 75 -4.59 -5.82 -3.60
C LEU A 75 -5.97 -5.41 -4.12
N GLY A 76 -6.70 -6.38 -4.66
CA GLY A 76 -8.08 -6.19 -5.08
C GLY A 76 -9.07 -6.28 -3.93
N MET A 77 -10.33 -5.93 -4.20
CA MET A 77 -11.44 -5.97 -3.22
C MET A 77 -11.70 -7.39 -2.68
N ALA A 78 -11.37 -8.43 -3.44
CA ALA A 78 -11.46 -9.82 -2.99
C ALA A 78 -10.62 -10.08 -1.72
N GLU A 79 -9.53 -9.34 -1.53
CA GLU A 79 -8.60 -9.49 -0.42
C GLU A 79 -8.93 -8.59 0.79
N ALA A 80 -10.10 -7.93 0.80
CA ALA A 80 -10.46 -6.99 1.87
C ALA A 80 -10.40 -7.62 3.27
N SER A 81 -10.88 -8.87 3.43
CA SER A 81 -10.85 -9.60 4.70
C SER A 81 -9.43 -9.90 5.16
N LEU A 82 -8.54 -10.27 4.24
CA LEU A 82 -7.12 -10.48 4.52
C LEU A 82 -6.47 -9.18 5.00
N VAL A 83 -6.69 -8.08 4.28
CA VAL A 83 -6.13 -6.77 4.60
C VAL A 83 -6.61 -6.27 5.97
N ASP A 84 -7.89 -6.42 6.28
CA ASP A 84 -8.46 -6.07 7.59
C ASP A 84 -7.79 -6.89 8.71
N THR A 85 -7.64 -8.20 8.51
CA THR A 85 -6.99 -9.09 9.47
C THR A 85 -5.51 -8.71 9.68
N LEU A 86 -4.77 -8.41 8.60
CA LEU A 86 -3.39 -7.92 8.68
C LEU A 86 -3.26 -6.64 9.51
N GLY A 87 -4.26 -5.75 9.44
CA GLY A 87 -4.31 -4.51 10.22
C GLY A 87 -4.58 -4.72 11.71
N ARG A 88 -5.32 -5.76 12.07
CA ARG A 88 -5.69 -6.08 13.46
C ARG A 88 -4.60 -6.85 14.22
N LEU A 89 -3.83 -7.67 13.51
CA LEU A 89 -2.78 -8.48 14.13
C LEU A 89 -1.51 -7.67 14.35
N SER A 90 -0.91 -7.82 15.53
CA SER A 90 0.41 -7.24 15.82
C SER A 90 1.52 -8.17 15.37
N GLY A 91 2.38 -7.72 14.45
CA GLY A 91 3.56 -8.47 14.00
C GLY A 91 4.61 -8.72 15.10
N SER A 92 4.51 -8.00 16.23
CA SER A 92 5.35 -8.28 17.40
C SER A 92 4.90 -9.55 18.13
N GLN A 93 3.61 -9.86 18.08
CA GLN A 93 3.00 -10.98 18.81
C GLN A 93 2.79 -12.22 17.92
N VAL A 94 2.46 -12.00 16.64
CA VAL A 94 2.04 -13.06 15.72
C VAL A 94 2.94 -13.06 14.49
N ASP A 95 3.40 -14.22 14.06
CA ASP A 95 3.92 -14.43 12.71
C ASP A 95 2.74 -14.48 11.74
N LYS A 96 2.49 -13.35 11.09
CA LYS A 96 1.34 -13.18 10.19
C LYS A 96 1.44 -14.05 8.94
N VAL A 97 2.66 -14.32 8.45
CA VAL A 97 2.88 -15.17 7.28
C VAL A 97 2.37 -16.57 7.57
N LYS A 98 2.79 -17.12 8.71
CA LYS A 98 2.41 -18.47 9.12
C LYS A 98 0.95 -18.54 9.56
N ALA A 99 0.48 -17.57 10.35
CA ALA A 99 -0.87 -17.59 10.91
C ALA A 99 -1.98 -17.42 9.86
N LEU A 100 -1.68 -16.70 8.76
CA LEU A 100 -2.64 -16.43 7.68
C LEU A 100 -2.30 -17.20 6.40
N GLU A 101 -1.33 -18.12 6.46
CA GLU A 101 -0.88 -18.94 5.32
C GLU A 101 -0.59 -18.08 4.07
N LEU A 102 0.11 -16.93 4.27
CA LEU A 102 0.35 -15.98 3.20
C LEU A 102 1.24 -16.59 2.12
N VAL A 103 0.78 -16.53 0.89
CA VAL A 103 1.61 -16.87 -0.27
C VAL A 103 2.45 -15.65 -0.64
N LEU A 104 3.76 -15.83 -0.65
CA LEU A 104 4.73 -14.77 -0.88
C LEU A 104 5.44 -14.94 -2.22
N GLU A 105 5.74 -13.79 -2.85
CA GLU A 105 6.63 -13.70 -4.00
C GLU A 105 7.97 -13.13 -3.55
N PRO A 106 9.08 -13.79 -3.88
CA PRO A 106 10.41 -13.26 -3.57
C PRO A 106 10.64 -11.93 -4.31
N GLY A 107 11.40 -11.03 -3.70
CA GLY A 107 11.90 -9.85 -4.38
C GLY A 107 12.99 -10.20 -5.39
N GLU A 108 13.19 -9.34 -6.38
CA GLU A 108 14.27 -9.45 -7.38
C GLU A 108 15.46 -8.57 -7.00
N VAL A 109 15.20 -7.45 -6.35
CA VAL A 109 16.21 -6.47 -5.91
C VAL A 109 16.21 -6.37 -4.39
N ALA A 110 15.05 -6.15 -3.78
CA ALA A 110 14.91 -6.21 -2.33
C ALA A 110 14.83 -7.67 -1.88
N THR A 111 15.39 -7.98 -0.72
CA THR A 111 15.28 -9.32 -0.14
C THR A 111 13.95 -9.51 0.59
N THR A 112 13.23 -8.43 0.85
CA THR A 112 11.88 -8.43 1.42
C THR A 112 10.88 -8.96 0.39
N PRO A 113 10.09 -10.02 0.71
CA PRO A 113 9.08 -10.53 -0.19
C PRO A 113 7.84 -9.63 -0.27
N SER A 114 7.02 -9.84 -1.28
CA SER A 114 5.71 -9.22 -1.46
C SER A 114 4.58 -10.26 -1.40
N LEU A 115 3.32 -9.81 -1.32
CA LEU A 115 2.16 -10.72 -1.36
C LEU A 115 1.89 -11.18 -2.79
N ALA A 116 1.77 -12.50 -3.00
CA ALA A 116 1.53 -13.08 -4.32
C ALA A 116 0.17 -12.65 -4.92
N ALA A 117 -0.85 -12.43 -4.07
CA ALA A 117 -2.19 -12.00 -4.48
C ALA A 117 -2.25 -10.54 -5.01
N ALA A 118 -1.14 -9.78 -4.95
CA ALA A 118 -1.13 -8.38 -5.38
C ALA A 118 -1.16 -8.26 -6.91
N TYR A 119 -2.06 -7.39 -7.42
CA TYR A 119 -2.08 -7.04 -8.85
C TYR A 119 -0.94 -6.10 -9.25
N ALA A 120 -0.37 -5.37 -8.30
CA ALA A 120 0.83 -4.57 -8.49
C ALA A 120 1.72 -4.66 -7.24
N ARG A 121 3.03 -4.75 -7.45
CA ARG A 121 4.05 -4.89 -6.42
C ARG A 121 5.21 -3.95 -6.70
N ALA A 122 5.74 -3.33 -5.66
CA ALA A 122 6.93 -2.49 -5.77
C ALA A 122 7.95 -2.88 -4.70
N GLU A 123 9.23 -2.85 -5.08
CA GLU A 123 10.38 -3.06 -4.22
C GLU A 123 11.06 -1.71 -3.99
N CYS A 124 11.27 -1.35 -2.73
CA CYS A 124 11.76 -0.04 -2.34
C CYS A 124 12.99 -0.15 -1.44
N ILE A 125 13.97 0.70 -1.69
CA ILE A 125 15.06 0.97 -0.75
C ILE A 125 14.70 2.24 0.03
N LEU A 126 14.79 2.19 1.34
CA LEU A 126 14.57 3.34 2.20
C LEU A 126 15.69 4.37 2.00
N VAL A 127 15.36 5.54 1.47
CA VAL A 127 16.33 6.62 1.20
C VAL A 127 16.22 7.77 2.18
N ASP A 128 15.04 7.98 2.79
CA ASP A 128 14.83 9.04 3.78
C ASP A 128 13.67 8.70 4.72
N ARG A 129 13.58 9.44 5.84
CA ARG A 129 12.49 9.33 6.80
C ARG A 129 12.26 10.65 7.53
N HIS A 130 10.99 11.02 7.72
CA HIS A 130 10.62 12.23 8.42
C HIS A 130 9.61 11.93 9.53
N GLN A 131 9.87 12.40 10.73
CA GLN A 131 8.92 12.32 11.83
C GLN A 131 7.78 13.33 11.58
N CYS A 132 6.54 12.85 11.49
CA CYS A 132 5.34 13.63 11.24
C CYS A 132 4.33 13.41 12.38
N GLY A 133 4.50 14.10 13.49
CA GLY A 133 3.66 13.90 14.69
C GLY A 133 3.83 12.48 15.25
N ASP A 134 2.74 11.71 15.27
CA ASP A 134 2.68 10.32 15.75
C ASP A 134 3.03 9.28 14.67
N GLN A 135 3.38 9.73 13.46
CA GLN A 135 3.77 8.88 12.33
C GLN A 135 5.18 9.20 11.86
N THR A 136 5.81 8.24 11.18
CA THR A 136 7.01 8.46 10.38
C THR A 136 6.67 8.30 8.91
N LEU A 137 6.93 9.33 8.10
CA LEU A 137 6.95 9.21 6.65
C LEU A 137 8.23 8.48 6.25
N LEU A 138 8.10 7.26 5.79
CA LEU A 138 9.18 6.49 5.16
C LEU A 138 9.20 6.84 3.68
N VAL A 139 10.37 7.26 3.16
CA VAL A 139 10.57 7.58 1.75
C VAL A 139 11.38 6.46 1.12
N GLY A 140 10.76 5.72 0.23
CA GLY A 140 11.41 4.63 -0.52
C GLY A 140 11.65 5.02 -1.96
N GLU A 141 12.85 4.74 -2.46
CA GLU A 141 13.14 4.78 -3.89
C GLU A 141 12.69 3.46 -4.52
N LEU A 142 11.85 3.57 -5.55
CA LEU A 142 11.32 2.42 -6.27
C LEU A 142 12.44 1.79 -7.13
N GLN A 143 12.84 0.58 -6.79
CA GLN A 143 13.86 -0.15 -7.52
C GLN A 143 13.25 -1.08 -8.59
N ARG A 144 12.07 -1.62 -8.30
CA ARG A 144 11.37 -2.53 -9.18
C ARG A 144 9.86 -2.38 -8.99
N VAL A 145 9.13 -2.38 -10.10
CA VAL A 145 7.67 -2.45 -10.10
C VAL A 145 7.26 -3.61 -11.00
N ARG A 146 6.37 -4.48 -10.50
CA ARG A 146 5.77 -5.58 -11.25
C ARG A 146 4.26 -5.48 -11.16
N VAL A 147 3.61 -5.71 -12.28
CA VAL A 147 2.15 -5.67 -12.40
C VAL A 147 1.64 -6.92 -13.08
N ALA A 148 0.45 -7.37 -12.73
CA ALA A 148 -0.22 -8.43 -13.46
C ALA A 148 -0.53 -7.94 -14.89
N ALA A 149 -0.18 -8.72 -15.90
CA ALA A 149 -0.30 -8.29 -17.31
C ALA A 149 -1.73 -7.92 -17.70
N GLU A 150 -2.72 -8.61 -17.15
CA GLU A 150 -4.14 -8.36 -17.38
C GLU A 150 -4.68 -7.14 -16.64
N ALA A 151 -3.96 -6.64 -15.63
CA ALA A 151 -4.41 -5.55 -14.77
C ALA A 151 -4.24 -4.17 -15.41
N TYR A 152 -3.37 -4.03 -16.39
CA TYR A 152 -3.06 -2.74 -17.02
C TYR A 152 -3.18 -2.84 -18.54
N ASP A 153 -3.55 -1.73 -19.16
CA ASP A 153 -3.56 -1.60 -20.62
C ASP A 153 -2.15 -1.26 -21.17
N VAL A 154 -2.06 -1.11 -22.49
CA VAL A 154 -0.80 -0.81 -23.18
C VAL A 154 -0.24 0.59 -22.88
N GLN A 155 -1.05 1.50 -22.34
CA GLN A 155 -0.67 2.83 -21.86
C GLN A 155 -0.25 2.82 -20.38
N GLY A 156 -0.35 1.67 -19.70
CA GLY A 156 -0.07 1.54 -18.26
C GLY A 156 -1.21 2.04 -17.36
N VAL A 157 -2.43 2.13 -17.88
CA VAL A 157 -3.62 2.50 -17.11
C VAL A 157 -4.28 1.24 -16.53
N LEU A 158 -4.68 1.32 -15.25
CA LEU A 158 -5.35 0.22 -14.56
C LEU A 158 -6.70 -0.10 -15.22
N ARG A 159 -6.92 -1.35 -15.53
CA ARG A 159 -8.16 -1.85 -16.15
C ARG A 159 -9.20 -2.17 -15.08
N LEU A 160 -10.14 -1.25 -14.89
CA LEU A 160 -11.20 -1.41 -13.88
C LEU A 160 -12.22 -2.50 -14.23
N ASP A 161 -12.26 -2.95 -15.50
CA ASP A 161 -13.03 -4.12 -15.94
C ASP A 161 -12.40 -5.45 -15.51
N ARG A 162 -11.14 -5.44 -15.08
CA ARG A 162 -10.37 -6.61 -14.66
C ARG A 162 -10.02 -6.58 -13.18
N ILE A 163 -9.71 -5.41 -12.66
CA ILE A 163 -9.26 -5.21 -11.28
C ILE A 163 -10.23 -4.29 -10.55
N SER A 164 -10.70 -4.75 -9.42
CA SER A 164 -11.47 -3.95 -8.44
C SER A 164 -10.52 -3.52 -7.33
N PRO A 165 -9.83 -2.36 -7.42
CA PRO A 165 -8.83 -1.95 -6.45
C PRO A 165 -9.44 -1.78 -5.06
N LEU A 166 -8.71 -2.17 -4.02
CA LEU A 166 -9.18 -2.08 -2.65
C LEU A 166 -9.01 -0.66 -2.11
N LEU A 167 -10.12 -0.03 -1.76
CA LEU A 167 -10.15 1.30 -1.16
C LEU A 167 -10.70 1.22 0.26
N TYR A 168 -10.06 1.92 1.20
CA TYR A 168 -10.54 2.05 2.57
C TYR A 168 -11.43 3.29 2.72
N LEU A 169 -12.59 3.10 3.30
CA LEU A 169 -13.58 4.17 3.52
C LEU A 169 -13.51 4.78 4.92
N GLY A 170 -12.82 4.10 5.85
CA GLY A 170 -12.83 4.41 7.27
C GLY A 170 -13.76 3.50 8.07
N GLY A 171 -13.54 3.39 9.38
CA GLY A 171 -14.40 2.60 10.27
C GLY A 171 -14.51 1.11 9.89
N ASN A 172 -13.40 0.49 9.49
CA ASN A 172 -13.32 -0.90 9.02
C ASN A 172 -14.24 -1.21 7.83
N ARG A 173 -14.47 -0.23 6.96
CA ARG A 173 -15.25 -0.39 5.74
C ARG A 173 -14.36 -0.21 4.53
N TYR A 174 -14.60 -1.06 3.54
CA TYR A 174 -13.89 -1.08 2.28
C TYR A 174 -14.86 -0.88 1.12
N VAL A 175 -14.36 -0.38 0.01
CA VAL A 175 -15.10 -0.11 -1.22
C VAL A 175 -14.16 -0.30 -2.41
N THR A 176 -14.71 -0.46 -3.57
CA THR A 176 -13.97 -0.46 -4.83
C THR A 176 -14.53 0.57 -5.80
N THR A 177 -13.91 0.71 -6.96
CA THR A 177 -14.37 1.55 -8.06
C THR A 177 -15.50 0.88 -8.84
N ASP A 178 -16.35 1.70 -9.45
CA ASP A 178 -17.33 1.26 -10.44
C ASP A 178 -16.70 1.39 -11.85
N PRO A 179 -16.47 0.29 -12.57
CA PRO A 179 -15.86 0.35 -13.90
C PRO A 179 -16.70 1.12 -14.93
N THR A 180 -18.01 1.28 -14.68
CA THR A 180 -18.90 2.05 -15.56
C THR A 180 -18.80 3.56 -15.34
N SER A 181 -18.10 4.00 -14.28
CA SER A 181 -17.94 5.42 -13.92
C SER A 181 -16.71 6.08 -14.57
N GLU A 182 -15.96 5.37 -15.42
CA GLU A 182 -14.80 5.96 -16.11
C GLU A 182 -15.25 7.11 -17.03
N SER A 183 -14.57 8.24 -16.91
CA SER A 183 -14.79 9.42 -17.77
C SER A 183 -13.47 9.84 -18.41
N ARG A 184 -13.50 10.04 -19.73
CA ARG A 184 -12.39 10.62 -20.50
C ARG A 184 -12.80 12.01 -20.96
N PRO A 185 -12.38 13.08 -20.25
CA PRO A 185 -12.60 14.44 -20.72
C PRO A 185 -12.00 14.63 -22.11
N GLU A 186 -12.75 15.31 -23.01
CA GLU A 186 -12.20 15.67 -24.31
C GLU A 186 -10.89 16.46 -24.11
N SER A 187 -9.84 16.09 -24.85
CA SER A 187 -8.62 16.88 -24.88
C SER A 187 -8.98 18.29 -25.36
N ARG A 188 -8.72 19.30 -24.55
CA ARG A 188 -8.74 20.69 -25.04
C ARG A 188 -7.72 20.75 -26.17
N GLY A 189 -8.21 20.84 -27.40
CA GLY A 189 -7.34 21.05 -28.55
C GLY A 189 -6.40 22.21 -28.25
N ASP A 190 -5.12 22.03 -28.57
CA ASP A 190 -4.10 23.06 -28.48
C ASP A 190 -4.64 24.33 -29.19
N ARG A 191 -4.86 25.38 -28.38
CA ARG A 191 -5.10 26.72 -28.92
C ARG A 191 -3.81 27.48 -28.94
#